data_a1d6f1766f19673d17d7e792ec74f5a1
#
_entry.id   a1d6f1766f19673d17d7e792ec74f5a1
#
_cell.length_a   1.000
_cell.length_b   1.000
_cell.length_c   1.000
_cell.angle_alpha   90.00
_cell.angle_beta   90.00
_cell.angle_gamma   90.00
#
_symmetry.space_group_name_H-M   'P 1'
#
loop_
_entity.id
_entity.type
_entity.pdbx_description
1 polymer ?
#
loop_
_entity_poly.entity_id
_entity_poly.type
_entity_poly.pdbx_seq_one_letter_code
_entity_poly.pdbx_strand_id
1 'polypeptide(L)'
;MTAAEICGWAAIFEGFHVKKSEVHGMAQRGGSVESHLRFGKNVFSPLIPDGKVDFLVAFYREEGGRLKKLLGPEGVDLTGVLEEAQKCVPERKYLNIFMLGKLSSFLPIKKENWIKAIEQIFHNKNLAENKTVFMKGRGEDR
;
A
#
# COMPACT_ATOMS: atom_id res chain seq x y z
N MET A 1 4.35 7.31 -5.79
CA MET A 1 3.37 6.22 -5.90
C MET A 1 2.16 6.51 -5.04
N THR A 2 1.02 6.49 -5.67
CA THR A 2 -0.22 6.87 -5.00
C THR A 2 -0.54 6.03 -3.76
N ALA A 3 -0.34 4.72 -3.86
CA ALA A 3 -0.67 3.84 -2.73
C ALA A 3 0.16 4.18 -1.49
N ALA A 4 1.45 4.43 -1.67
CA ALA A 4 2.32 4.79 -0.55
C ALA A 4 1.93 6.14 0.03
N GLU A 5 1.51 7.07 -0.83
CA GLU A 5 1.08 8.38 -0.38
C GLU A 5 -0.18 8.27 0.48
N ILE A 6 -1.15 7.48 0.04
CA ILE A 6 -2.38 7.29 0.81
C ILE A 6 -2.07 6.65 2.15
N CYS A 7 -1.24 5.61 2.15
CA CYS A 7 -0.86 4.94 3.38
C CYS A 7 -0.15 5.89 4.34
N GLY A 8 0.76 6.71 3.81
CA GLY A 8 1.47 7.69 4.60
C GLY A 8 0.54 8.70 5.25
N TRP A 9 -0.39 9.25 4.47
CA TRP A 9 -1.35 10.20 5.01
C TRP A 9 -2.26 9.56 6.05
N ALA A 10 -2.71 8.32 5.79
CA ALA A 10 -3.56 7.61 6.75
C ALA A 10 -2.83 7.44 8.09
N ALA A 11 -1.54 7.09 8.04
CA ALA A 11 -0.76 6.93 9.26
C ALA A 11 -0.56 8.27 9.98
N ILE A 12 -0.36 9.35 9.22
CA ILE A 12 -0.23 10.69 9.80
C ILE A 12 -1.54 11.08 10.49
N PHE A 13 -2.67 10.84 9.85
CA PHE A 13 -3.97 11.17 10.45
C PHE A 13 -4.22 10.36 11.72
N GLU A 14 -3.62 9.17 11.81
CA GLU A 14 -3.74 8.34 13.00
C GLU A 14 -2.80 8.81 14.13
N GLY A 15 -1.89 9.71 13.81
CA GLY A 15 -0.97 10.26 14.80
C GLY A 15 0.42 9.65 14.80
N PHE A 16 0.73 8.81 13.81
CA PHE A 16 2.05 8.19 13.71
C PHE A 16 3.06 9.11 13.06
N HIS A 17 4.32 8.92 13.42
CA HIS A 17 5.45 9.52 12.73
C HIS A 17 5.73 8.66 11.50
N VAL A 18 5.86 9.29 10.34
CA VAL A 18 5.96 8.56 9.06
C VAL A 18 7.21 8.99 8.31
N LYS A 19 7.91 8.02 7.75
CA LYS A 19 9.03 8.25 6.83
C LYS A 19 8.78 7.45 5.57
N LYS A 20 9.01 8.07 4.43
CA LYS A 20 8.79 7.42 3.13
C LYS A 20 10.01 7.66 2.25
N SER A 21 10.37 6.64 1.50
CA SER A 21 11.46 6.71 0.53
C SER A 21 11.09 5.92 -0.71
N GLU A 22 11.54 6.37 -1.86
CA GLU A 22 11.37 5.61 -3.10
C GLU A 22 12.72 5.19 -3.61
N VAL A 23 12.83 3.91 -3.94
CA VAL A 23 14.05 3.33 -4.47
C VAL A 23 13.77 2.89 -5.90
N HIS A 24 14.53 3.44 -6.83
CA HIS A 24 14.38 3.08 -8.24
C HIS A 24 15.32 1.92 -8.57
N GLY A 25 14.80 0.96 -9.33
CA GLY A 25 15.60 -0.17 -9.74
C GLY A 25 16.68 0.25 -10.70
N MET A 26 17.68 -0.61 -10.82
CA MET A 26 18.79 -0.36 -11.75
C MET A 26 18.39 -0.51 -13.20
N ALA A 27 17.27 -1.19 -13.45
CA ALA A 27 16.79 -1.38 -14.81
C ALA A 27 16.44 -0.04 -15.43
N GLN A 28 16.81 0.12 -16.68
CA GLN A 28 16.44 1.30 -17.44
C GLN A 28 15.03 1.12 -17.92
N ARG A 29 14.47 2.12 -18.43
CA ARG A 29 13.14 2.15 -19.01
C ARG A 29 12.12 1.26 -18.34
N GLY A 30 11.22 1.87 -17.63
CA GLY A 30 10.18 1.15 -16.94
C GLY A 30 10.68 0.34 -15.77
N GLY A 31 11.85 0.67 -15.26
CA GLY A 31 12.40 -0.01 -14.12
C GLY A 31 11.48 0.08 -12.92
N SER A 32 11.57 -0.90 -12.03
CA SER A 32 10.69 -0.95 -10.87
C SER A 32 10.97 0.17 -9.90
N VAL A 33 9.91 0.59 -9.22
CA VAL A 33 10.01 1.56 -8.14
C VAL A 33 9.51 0.87 -6.89
N GLU A 34 10.34 0.90 -5.85
CA GLU A 34 9.96 0.39 -4.54
C GLU A 34 9.70 1.57 -3.63
N SER A 35 8.55 1.56 -2.98
CA SER A 35 8.26 2.57 -1.97
C SER A 35 8.40 1.92 -0.61
N HIS A 36 9.26 2.48 0.21
CA HIS A 36 9.46 2.03 1.59
C HIS A 36 8.73 3.01 2.49
N LEU A 37 7.81 2.50 3.27
CA LEU A 37 7.04 3.32 4.20
C LEU A 37 7.18 2.74 5.59
N ARG A 38 7.60 3.57 6.52
CA ARG A 38 7.71 3.19 7.92
C ARG A 38 6.92 4.16 8.77
N PHE A 39 6.19 3.63 9.73
CA PHE A 39 5.47 4.50 10.64
C PHE A 39 5.45 3.89 12.04
N GLY A 40 5.30 4.76 13.03
CA GLY A 40 5.30 4.37 14.43
C GLY A 40 5.44 5.60 15.29
N LYS A 41 5.75 5.41 16.56
CA LYS A 41 5.96 6.52 17.48
C LYS A 41 7.20 7.32 17.08
N ASN A 42 8.28 6.63 16.75
CA ASN A 42 9.55 7.25 16.37
C ASN A 42 10.14 6.46 15.20
N VAL A 43 10.36 7.13 14.10
CA VAL A 43 10.97 6.53 12.92
C VAL A 43 12.13 7.41 12.50
N PHE A 44 13.34 6.83 12.45
CA PHE A 44 14.54 7.59 12.19
C PHE A 44 15.07 7.45 10.77
N SER A 45 14.71 6.38 10.07
CA SER A 45 15.17 6.17 8.71
C SER A 45 14.02 5.73 7.84
N PRO A 46 13.92 6.25 6.60
CA PRO A 46 12.85 5.82 5.68
C PRO A 46 13.10 4.46 5.04
N LEU A 47 14.36 4.01 5.00
CA LEU A 47 14.66 2.73 4.36
C LEU A 47 14.50 1.58 5.36
N ILE A 48 13.89 0.49 4.88
CA ILE A 48 13.70 -0.71 5.68
C ILE A 48 14.83 -1.67 5.32
N PRO A 49 15.64 -2.11 6.30
CA PRO A 49 16.69 -3.08 6.01
C PRO A 49 16.13 -4.40 5.49
N ASP A 50 16.94 -5.11 4.70
CA ASP A 50 16.55 -6.44 4.21
C ASP A 50 16.18 -7.35 5.36
N GLY A 51 15.10 -8.10 5.20
CA GLY A 51 14.64 -9.03 6.22
C GLY A 51 13.88 -8.38 7.36
N LYS A 52 13.51 -7.10 7.22
CA LYS A 52 12.79 -6.38 8.28
C LYS A 52 11.44 -5.84 7.82
N VAL A 53 11.02 -6.16 6.61
CA VAL A 53 9.72 -5.68 6.10
C VAL A 53 8.61 -6.45 6.78
N ASP A 54 7.61 -5.73 7.29
CA ASP A 54 6.46 -6.35 7.95
C ASP A 54 5.36 -6.71 6.95
N PHE A 55 5.16 -5.88 5.93
CA PHE A 55 4.14 -6.09 4.92
C PHE A 55 4.70 -5.78 3.54
N LEU A 56 4.56 -6.73 2.63
CA LEU A 56 4.97 -6.56 1.24
C LEU A 56 3.72 -6.49 0.39
N VAL A 57 3.54 -5.36 -0.30
CA VAL A 57 2.43 -5.17 -1.24
C VAL A 57 3.04 -5.01 -2.62
N ALA A 58 2.79 -5.96 -3.49
CA ALA A 58 3.27 -5.91 -4.86
C ALA A 58 2.08 -5.73 -5.79
N PHE A 59 2.30 -4.98 -6.86
CA PHE A 59 1.26 -4.73 -7.85
C PHE A 59 1.47 -5.53 -9.12
N TYR A 60 2.57 -6.28 -9.17
CA TYR A 60 2.89 -7.24 -10.22
C TYR A 60 3.48 -8.47 -9.56
N ARG A 61 3.10 -9.64 -10.06
CA ARG A 61 3.53 -10.89 -9.46
C ARG A 61 5.06 -11.04 -9.45
N GLU A 62 5.70 -10.65 -10.53
CA GLU A 62 7.15 -10.76 -10.64
C GLU A 62 7.87 -9.91 -9.60
N GLU A 63 7.33 -8.73 -9.33
CA GLU A 63 7.90 -7.87 -8.31
C GLU A 63 7.78 -8.46 -6.93
N GLY A 64 6.65 -9.10 -6.64
CA GLY A 64 6.45 -9.76 -5.36
C GLY A 64 7.48 -10.84 -5.13
N GLY A 65 7.74 -11.67 -6.17
CA GLY A 65 8.75 -12.70 -6.06
C GLY A 65 10.14 -12.16 -5.83
N ARG A 66 10.48 -11.09 -6.55
CA ARG A 66 11.79 -10.47 -6.43
C ARG A 66 12.03 -9.86 -5.04
N LEU A 67 11.00 -9.29 -4.44
CA LEU A 67 11.12 -8.56 -3.18
C LEU A 67 10.84 -9.41 -1.95
N LYS A 68 10.47 -10.67 -2.14
CA LYS A 68 10.10 -11.54 -1.03
C LYS A 68 11.20 -11.66 0.01
N LYS A 69 12.45 -11.58 -0.42
CA LYS A 69 13.61 -11.68 0.47
C LYS A 69 13.66 -10.55 1.49
N LEU A 70 12.95 -9.46 1.25
CA LEU A 70 12.94 -8.32 2.16
C LEU A 70 12.09 -8.56 3.39
N LEU A 71 11.16 -9.53 3.32
CA LEU A 71 10.24 -9.81 4.43
C LEU A 71 10.96 -10.36 5.65
N GLY A 72 10.52 -9.90 6.82
CA GLY A 72 10.98 -10.46 8.08
C GLY A 72 10.33 -11.82 8.34
N PRO A 73 10.75 -12.49 9.42
CA PRO A 73 10.26 -13.85 9.72
C PRO A 73 8.75 -13.93 9.89
N GLU A 74 8.11 -12.86 10.35
CA GLU A 74 6.67 -12.83 10.54
C GLU A 74 6.01 -11.86 9.57
N GLY A 75 6.70 -11.52 8.50
CA GLY A 75 6.18 -10.59 7.52
C GLY A 75 5.04 -11.19 6.71
N VAL A 76 4.13 -10.33 6.28
CA VAL A 76 2.97 -10.72 5.50
C VAL A 76 3.20 -10.33 4.05
N ASP A 77 3.10 -11.32 3.16
CA ASP A 77 3.27 -11.12 1.72
C ASP A 77 1.88 -11.09 1.08
N LEU A 78 1.48 -9.93 0.60
CA LEU A 78 0.17 -9.76 -0.01
C LEU A 78 0.17 -9.98 -1.52
N THR A 79 1.29 -10.47 -2.09
CA THR A 79 1.36 -10.73 -3.53
C THR A 79 0.26 -11.68 -4.00
N GLY A 80 -0.08 -12.66 -3.17
CA GLY A 80 -1.11 -13.63 -3.53
C GLY A 80 -2.50 -13.04 -3.69
N VAL A 81 -2.72 -11.84 -3.17
CA VAL A 81 -4.01 -11.17 -3.28
C VAL A 81 -4.23 -10.59 -4.67
N LEU A 82 -3.18 -10.48 -5.47
CA LEU A 82 -3.29 -9.89 -6.81
C LEU A 82 -4.33 -10.59 -7.69
N GLU A 83 -4.41 -11.91 -7.60
CA GLU A 83 -5.37 -12.66 -8.39
C GLU A 83 -6.80 -12.27 -8.05
N GLU A 84 -7.10 -12.23 -6.77
CA GLU A 84 -8.41 -11.81 -6.29
C GLU A 84 -8.68 -10.36 -6.69
N ALA A 85 -7.68 -9.51 -6.53
CA ALA A 85 -7.82 -8.09 -6.84
C ALA A 85 -8.19 -7.89 -8.31
N GLN A 86 -7.52 -8.61 -9.20
CA GLN A 86 -7.76 -8.48 -10.63
C GLN A 86 -9.19 -8.87 -11.00
N LYS A 87 -9.78 -9.80 -10.26
CA LYS A 87 -11.16 -10.21 -10.51
C LYS A 87 -12.18 -9.26 -9.92
N CYS A 88 -11.82 -8.55 -8.87
CA CYS A 88 -12.77 -7.72 -8.13
C CYS A 88 -12.84 -6.27 -8.59
N VAL A 89 -11.80 -5.79 -9.26
CA VAL A 89 -11.79 -4.38 -9.67
C VAL A 89 -12.43 -4.21 -11.04
N PRO A 90 -13.17 -3.12 -11.24
CA PRO A 90 -13.81 -2.87 -12.55
C PRO A 90 -12.78 -2.54 -13.63
N GLU A 91 -11.69 -1.90 -13.27
CA GLU A 91 -10.62 -1.55 -14.21
C GLU A 91 -9.28 -1.66 -13.49
N ARG A 92 -8.24 -1.94 -14.29
CA ARG A 92 -6.90 -2.14 -13.73
C ARG A 92 -6.40 -0.93 -12.93
N LYS A 93 -6.86 0.28 -13.28
CA LYS A 93 -6.41 1.47 -12.55
C LYS A 93 -6.81 1.46 -11.08
N TYR A 94 -7.76 0.62 -10.70
CA TYR A 94 -8.20 0.52 -9.30
C TYR A 94 -7.47 -0.58 -8.53
N LEU A 95 -6.55 -1.29 -9.19
CA LEU A 95 -5.86 -2.41 -8.55
C LEU A 95 -5.11 -1.99 -7.29
N ASN A 96 -4.40 -0.87 -7.39
CA ASN A 96 -3.60 -0.38 -6.26
C ASN A 96 -4.49 -0.08 -5.05
N ILE A 97 -5.65 0.48 -5.30
CA ILE A 97 -6.58 0.85 -4.22
C ILE A 97 -7.17 -0.39 -3.56
N PHE A 98 -7.47 -1.42 -4.35
CA PHE A 98 -7.95 -2.69 -3.79
C PHE A 98 -6.88 -3.30 -2.89
N MET A 99 -5.64 -3.36 -3.38
CA MET A 99 -4.52 -3.91 -2.61
C MET A 99 -4.31 -3.12 -1.32
N LEU A 100 -4.45 -1.80 -1.41
CA LEU A 100 -4.30 -0.93 -0.25
C LEU A 100 -5.41 -1.20 0.77
N GLY A 101 -6.62 -1.44 0.30
CA GLY A 101 -7.72 -1.82 1.16
C GLY A 101 -7.42 -3.11 1.92
N LYS A 102 -6.85 -4.08 1.22
CA LYS A 102 -6.47 -5.33 1.86
C LYS A 102 -5.41 -5.10 2.94
N LEU A 103 -4.38 -4.31 2.61
CA LEU A 103 -3.35 -3.97 3.57
C LEU A 103 -3.93 -3.28 4.80
N SER A 104 -4.91 -2.40 4.59
CA SER A 104 -5.48 -1.61 5.67
C SER A 104 -6.12 -2.47 6.76
N SER A 105 -6.57 -3.66 6.40
CA SER A 105 -7.20 -4.55 7.37
C SER A 105 -6.19 -5.13 8.38
N PHE A 106 -4.89 -5.03 8.07
CA PHE A 106 -3.84 -5.51 8.96
C PHE A 106 -3.22 -4.42 9.82
N LEU A 107 -3.46 -3.16 9.50
CA LEU A 107 -2.73 -2.06 10.14
C LEU A 107 -3.58 -1.38 11.22
N PRO A 108 -2.92 -0.85 12.27
CA PRO A 108 -3.63 -0.18 13.37
C PRO A 108 -4.00 1.26 13.01
N ILE A 109 -4.71 1.43 11.92
CA ILE A 109 -5.15 2.73 11.43
C ILE A 109 -6.65 2.64 11.19
N LYS A 110 -7.39 3.56 11.78
CA LYS A 110 -8.85 3.55 11.67
C LYS A 110 -9.30 3.77 10.23
N LYS A 111 -10.41 3.13 9.87
CA LYS A 111 -10.98 3.26 8.54
C LYS A 111 -11.20 4.72 8.15
N GLU A 112 -11.68 5.52 9.08
CA GLU A 112 -11.95 6.94 8.84
C GLU A 112 -10.71 7.68 8.38
N ASN A 113 -9.57 7.33 8.94
CA ASN A 113 -8.31 7.99 8.55
C ASN A 113 -7.84 7.54 7.17
N TRP A 114 -8.12 6.28 6.80
CA TRP A 114 -7.87 5.82 5.44
C TRP A 114 -8.73 6.57 4.43
N ILE A 115 -10.00 6.75 4.76
CA ILE A 115 -10.94 7.47 3.88
C ILE A 115 -10.49 8.93 3.73
N LYS A 116 -10.07 9.56 4.82
CA LYS A 116 -9.56 10.93 4.74
C LYS A 116 -8.33 11.00 3.83
N ALA A 117 -7.46 10.01 3.90
CA ALA A 117 -6.27 9.98 3.05
C ALA A 117 -6.65 9.84 1.58
N ILE A 118 -7.64 9.00 1.29
CA ILE A 118 -8.13 8.83 -0.09
C ILE A 118 -8.70 10.14 -0.60
N GLU A 119 -9.48 10.84 0.22
CA GLU A 119 -10.04 12.13 -0.15
C GLU A 119 -8.96 13.17 -0.39
N GLN A 120 -7.89 13.11 0.40
CA GLN A 120 -6.76 14.03 0.26
C GLN A 120 -6.07 13.87 -1.09
N ILE A 121 -5.94 12.64 -1.57
CA ILE A 121 -5.20 12.35 -2.80
C ILE A 121 -6.06 12.53 -4.04
N PHE A 122 -7.28 12.03 -4.01
CA PHE A 122 -8.12 12.02 -5.21
C PHE A 122 -9.02 13.25 -5.33
N HIS A 123 -9.22 13.97 -4.22
CA HIS A 123 -10.14 15.12 -4.21
C HIS A 123 -11.51 14.64 -4.71
N ASN A 124 -11.96 15.12 -5.87
CA ASN A 124 -13.25 14.71 -6.41
C ASN A 124 -13.15 13.78 -7.60
N LYS A 125 -11.93 13.50 -8.06
CA LYS A 125 -11.76 12.70 -9.26
C LYS A 125 -11.87 11.22 -8.94
N ASN A 126 -12.92 10.59 -9.44
CA ASN A 126 -13.19 9.15 -9.20
C ASN A 126 -13.19 8.80 -7.73
N LEU A 127 -13.56 9.75 -6.88
CA LEU A 127 -13.48 9.55 -5.44
C LEU A 127 -14.41 8.46 -4.97
N ALA A 128 -15.67 8.46 -5.45
CA ALA A 128 -16.64 7.47 -5.02
C ALA A 128 -16.20 6.06 -5.41
N GLU A 129 -15.71 5.90 -6.63
CA GLU A 129 -15.25 4.59 -7.11
C GLU A 129 -14.06 4.11 -6.31
N ASN A 130 -13.11 5.00 -6.02
CA ASN A 130 -11.94 4.63 -5.25
C ASN A 130 -12.31 4.20 -3.83
N LYS A 131 -13.24 4.91 -3.22
CA LYS A 131 -13.72 4.52 -1.88
C LYS A 131 -14.36 3.14 -1.92
N THR A 132 -15.21 2.89 -2.91
CA THR A 132 -15.89 1.60 -3.04
C THR A 132 -14.90 0.47 -3.21
N VAL A 133 -13.91 0.65 -4.09
CA VAL A 133 -12.90 -0.38 -4.34
C VAL A 133 -12.05 -0.61 -3.09
N PHE A 134 -11.69 0.47 -2.39
CA PHE A 134 -10.94 0.35 -1.16
C PHE A 134 -11.70 -0.49 -0.12
N MET A 135 -12.99 -0.22 0.03
CA MET A 135 -13.81 -0.97 0.99
C MET A 135 -13.92 -2.44 0.62
N LYS A 136 -14.02 -2.74 -0.68
CA LYS A 136 -14.00 -4.12 -1.15
C LYS A 136 -12.70 -4.82 -0.76
N GLY A 137 -11.58 -4.17 -0.99
CA GLY A 137 -10.28 -4.74 -0.64
C GLY A 137 -10.18 -4.98 0.86
N ARG A 138 -10.75 -4.08 1.64
CA ARG A 138 -10.76 -4.21 3.09
C ARG A 138 -11.68 -5.33 3.57
N GLY A 139 -12.59 -5.80 2.71
CA GLY A 139 -13.55 -6.82 3.10
C GLY A 139 -14.87 -6.25 3.61
N GLU A 140 -15.12 -4.97 3.35
CA GLU A 140 -16.33 -4.28 3.79
C GLU A 140 -17.02 -3.65 2.58
N ASP A 141 -17.48 -4.48 1.69
CA ASP A 141 -18.09 -3.99 0.45
C ASP A 141 -19.59 -3.71 0.64
N ARG A 142 -19.86 -2.54 1.15
CA ARG A 142 -21.26 -2.16 1.32
C ARG A 142 -21.53 -0.79 0.82
#